data_f5870135943fcbc2cf95126f8b0a1532
#
_entry.id   f5870135943fcbc2cf95126f8b0a1532
#
_cell.length_a   1.000
_cell.length_b   1.000
_cell.length_c   1.000
_cell.angle_alpha   90.00
_cell.angle_beta   90.00
_cell.angle_gamma   90.00
#
_symmetry.space_group_name_H-M   'P 1'
#
loop_
_entity.id
_entity.type
_entity.pdbx_description
1 polymer ?
#
loop_
_entity_poly.entity_id
_entity_poly.type
_entity_poly.pdbx_seq_one_letter_code
_entity_poly.pdbx_strand_id
1 'polypeptide(L)'
;MATAVMGIQAQKNMERKEIKQTAGRATLGEFAPEFAHLNDDILFGEVWNRQEEMSLHDRSLTTILSLVAQGITDSSLKYHLNTAKANGVTRQEFSEMITHAAFYIGWPKAWAVFNMAKEVWTSDIQTKEEFQASTPYPIGEPNTGYAKYFIGLNYLAPMEADKGGVVNVTFEPRCRNNW
;
A
#
# COMPACT_ATOMS: atom_id res chain seq x y z
N MET A 1 5.94 11.82 33.54
CA MET A 1 5.97 10.41 33.07
C MET A 1 4.63 9.86 32.59
N ALA A 2 3.57 10.67 32.45
CA ALA A 2 2.23 10.19 32.03
C ALA A 2 1.97 10.27 30.51
N THR A 3 2.76 11.04 29.77
CA THR A 3 2.51 11.33 28.35
C THR A 3 2.98 10.22 27.38
N ALA A 4 3.93 9.38 27.78
CA ALA A 4 4.45 8.29 26.94
C ALA A 4 3.53 7.05 26.93
N VAL A 5 2.74 6.85 27.97
CA VAL A 5 1.83 5.69 28.09
C VAL A 5 0.57 5.86 27.24
N MET A 6 0.11 7.09 27.00
CA MET A 6 -1.06 7.36 26.14
C MET A 6 -0.79 7.11 24.65
N GLY A 7 0.45 7.30 24.17
CA GLY A 7 0.80 7.05 22.77
C GLY A 7 0.78 5.56 22.41
N ILE A 8 1.14 4.69 23.33
CA ILE A 8 1.15 3.23 23.12
C ILE A 8 -0.27 2.65 23.16
N GLN A 9 -1.17 3.25 23.94
CA GLN A 9 -2.55 2.80 24.04
C GLN A 9 -3.40 3.20 22.82
N ALA A 10 -3.08 4.32 22.16
CA ALA A 10 -3.78 4.78 20.96
C ALA A 10 -3.48 3.93 19.71
N GLN A 11 -2.30 3.30 19.64
CA GLN A 11 -1.96 2.35 18.58
C GLN A 11 -2.63 0.97 18.74
N LYS A 12 -3.16 0.66 19.92
CA LYS A 12 -3.79 -0.63 20.24
C LYS A 12 -5.24 -0.76 19.76
N ASN A 13 -5.85 0.32 19.27
CA ASN A 13 -7.26 0.36 18.86
C ASN A 13 -7.46 0.41 17.31
N MET A 14 -6.50 -0.05 16.53
CA MET A 14 -6.82 -0.41 15.14
C MET A 14 -7.66 -1.69 15.20
N GLU A 15 -8.88 -1.63 14.65
CA GLU A 15 -9.76 -2.79 14.55
C GLU A 15 -9.00 -3.98 13.97
N ARG A 16 -8.90 -5.04 14.77
CA ARG A 16 -8.19 -6.27 14.39
C ARG A 16 -8.96 -6.93 13.27
N LYS A 17 -8.40 -6.92 12.05
CA LYS A 17 -8.97 -7.60 10.89
C LYS A 17 -8.77 -9.10 11.05
N GLU A 18 -9.82 -9.84 11.32
CA GLU A 18 -9.76 -11.32 11.35
C GLU A 18 -9.50 -11.85 9.93
N ILE A 19 -8.44 -12.63 9.79
CA ILE A 19 -8.10 -13.30 8.52
C ILE A 19 -8.78 -14.65 8.50
N LYS A 20 -9.59 -14.88 7.48
CA LYS A 20 -10.22 -16.18 7.17
C LYS A 20 -9.91 -16.57 5.73
N GLN A 21 -9.57 -17.82 5.52
CA GLN A 21 -9.34 -18.39 4.20
C GLN A 21 -10.10 -19.73 4.09
N THR A 22 -10.64 -19.97 2.92
CA THR A 22 -11.35 -21.20 2.59
C THR A 22 -10.93 -21.77 1.23
N ALA A 23 -9.97 -21.13 0.56
CA ALA A 23 -9.54 -21.52 -0.78
C ALA A 23 -8.92 -22.92 -0.82
N GLY A 24 -8.24 -23.34 0.25
CA GLY A 24 -7.69 -24.69 0.36
C GLY A 24 -8.81 -25.73 0.31
N ARG A 25 -9.84 -25.57 1.14
CA ARG A 25 -11.00 -26.49 1.15
C ARG A 25 -11.80 -26.42 -0.14
N ALA A 26 -12.03 -25.23 -0.67
CA ALA A 26 -12.83 -25.07 -1.88
C ALA A 26 -12.17 -25.70 -3.12
N THR A 27 -10.82 -25.71 -3.17
CA THR A 27 -10.07 -26.16 -4.36
C THR A 27 -9.54 -27.59 -4.20
N LEU A 28 -9.07 -27.94 -3.01
CA LEU A 28 -8.32 -29.19 -2.76
C LEU A 28 -8.91 -30.03 -1.63
N GLY A 29 -10.03 -29.63 -1.02
CA GLY A 29 -10.56 -30.28 0.18
C GLY A 29 -10.84 -31.78 0.02
N GLU A 30 -11.32 -32.24 -1.13
CA GLU A 30 -11.53 -33.65 -1.41
C GLU A 30 -10.23 -34.38 -1.80
N PHE A 31 -9.33 -33.71 -2.50
CA PHE A 31 -8.09 -34.29 -2.99
C PHE A 31 -6.98 -34.35 -1.94
N ALA A 32 -6.84 -33.28 -1.16
CA ALA A 32 -5.79 -33.11 -0.16
C ALA A 32 -6.33 -32.43 1.11
N PRO A 33 -7.18 -33.12 1.90
CA PRO A 33 -7.88 -32.52 3.03
C PRO A 33 -6.94 -31.98 4.12
N GLU A 34 -5.85 -32.66 4.40
CA GLU A 34 -4.87 -32.20 5.39
C GLU A 34 -4.13 -30.94 4.91
N PHE A 35 -3.75 -30.87 3.64
CA PHE A 35 -3.18 -29.66 3.07
C PHE A 35 -4.16 -28.48 3.16
N ALA A 36 -5.43 -28.71 2.85
CA ALA A 36 -6.47 -27.69 2.93
C ALA A 36 -6.67 -27.19 4.37
N HIS A 37 -6.65 -28.11 5.36
CA HIS A 37 -6.70 -27.78 6.78
C HIS A 37 -5.49 -26.93 7.20
N LEU A 38 -4.29 -27.36 6.89
CA LEU A 38 -3.06 -26.62 7.24
C LEU A 38 -3.01 -25.24 6.60
N ASN A 39 -3.48 -25.11 5.35
CA ASN A 39 -3.56 -23.82 4.67
C ASN A 39 -4.61 -22.90 5.31
N ASP A 40 -5.86 -23.37 5.43
CA ASP A 40 -6.98 -22.51 5.79
C ASP A 40 -7.00 -22.21 7.30
N ASP A 41 -6.83 -23.23 8.14
CA ASP A 41 -6.99 -23.09 9.58
C ASP A 41 -5.67 -22.69 10.27
N ILE A 42 -4.57 -23.35 9.93
CA ILE A 42 -3.30 -23.11 10.63
C ILE A 42 -2.60 -21.89 10.05
N LEU A 43 -2.29 -21.88 8.74
CA LEU A 43 -1.57 -20.76 8.17
C LEU A 43 -2.39 -19.46 8.26
N PHE A 44 -3.58 -19.45 7.67
CA PHE A 44 -4.40 -18.23 7.64
C PHE A 44 -5.20 -18.02 8.94
N GLY A 45 -5.77 -19.07 9.52
CA GLY A 45 -6.59 -18.97 10.72
C GLY A 45 -5.80 -18.69 12.00
N GLU A 46 -4.58 -19.19 12.13
CA GLU A 46 -3.75 -18.98 13.33
C GLU A 46 -2.56 -18.06 13.05
N VAL A 47 -1.65 -18.43 12.12
CA VAL A 47 -0.38 -17.71 11.94
C VAL A 47 -0.61 -16.28 11.45
N TRP A 48 -1.46 -16.07 10.44
CA TRP A 48 -1.78 -14.73 9.95
C TRP A 48 -2.59 -13.89 10.95
N ASN A 49 -3.29 -14.50 11.89
CA ASN A 49 -4.03 -13.81 12.93
C ASN A 49 -3.19 -13.40 14.16
N ARG A 50 -1.91 -13.76 14.21
CA ARG A 50 -0.98 -13.32 15.25
C ARG A 50 -0.49 -11.88 15.00
N GLN A 51 -1.43 -10.94 14.90
CA GLN A 51 -1.15 -9.55 14.49
C GLN A 51 -0.44 -8.73 15.56
N GLU A 52 -0.50 -9.16 16.82
CA GLU A 52 0.25 -8.56 17.93
C GLU A 52 1.75 -8.86 17.85
N GLU A 53 2.12 -10.00 17.27
CA GLU A 53 3.50 -10.43 17.09
C GLU A 53 4.13 -9.82 15.83
N MET A 54 3.36 -9.75 14.75
CA MET A 54 3.77 -9.19 13.47
C MET A 54 2.55 -8.67 12.71
N SER A 55 2.60 -7.44 12.25
CA SER A 55 1.50 -6.79 11.52
C SER A 55 1.16 -7.52 10.22
N LEU A 56 -0.08 -7.38 9.73
CA LEU A 56 -0.47 -7.92 8.41
C LEU A 56 0.35 -7.28 7.29
N HIS A 57 0.71 -6.01 7.44
CA HIS A 57 1.59 -5.28 6.55
C HIS A 57 2.95 -5.99 6.42
N ASP A 58 3.64 -6.23 7.54
CA ASP A 58 4.98 -6.81 7.54
C ASP A 58 4.97 -8.29 7.13
N ARG A 59 3.92 -9.04 7.49
CA ARG A 59 3.71 -10.40 7.00
C ARG A 59 3.59 -10.43 5.48
N SER A 60 2.86 -9.47 4.90
CA SER A 60 2.70 -9.38 3.45
C SER A 60 4.03 -9.09 2.75
N LEU A 61 4.83 -8.14 3.25
CA LEU A 61 6.16 -7.85 2.72
C LEU A 61 7.08 -9.08 2.82
N THR A 62 7.11 -9.75 3.97
CA THR A 62 7.90 -10.96 4.21
C THR A 62 7.50 -12.09 3.27
N THR A 63 6.19 -12.31 3.08
CA THR A 63 5.67 -13.36 2.18
C THR A 63 6.07 -13.09 0.74
N ILE A 64 5.87 -11.85 0.25
CA ILE A 64 6.26 -11.47 -1.11
C ILE A 64 7.77 -11.69 -1.31
N LEU A 65 8.60 -11.20 -0.40
CA LEU A 65 10.05 -11.33 -0.51
C LEU A 65 10.48 -12.80 -0.54
N SER A 66 9.86 -13.64 0.29
CA SER A 66 10.13 -15.08 0.33
C SER A 66 9.79 -15.77 -0.98
N LEU A 67 8.65 -15.44 -1.60
CA LEU A 67 8.23 -16.00 -2.89
C LEU A 67 9.17 -15.55 -4.03
N VAL A 68 9.47 -14.26 -4.08
CA VAL A 68 10.36 -13.69 -5.10
C VAL A 68 11.77 -14.28 -4.99
N ALA A 69 12.29 -14.45 -3.78
CA ALA A 69 13.59 -15.04 -3.56
C ALA A 69 13.69 -16.48 -4.13
N GLN A 70 12.60 -17.22 -4.08
CA GLN A 70 12.48 -18.54 -4.69
C GLN A 70 12.24 -18.52 -6.21
N GLY A 71 11.99 -17.35 -6.80
CA GLY A 71 11.70 -17.21 -8.23
C GLY A 71 10.23 -17.46 -8.58
N ILE A 72 9.33 -17.46 -7.61
CA ILE A 72 7.89 -17.59 -7.81
C ILE A 72 7.36 -16.24 -8.29
N THR A 73 6.95 -16.18 -9.56
CA THR A 73 6.47 -14.96 -10.23
C THR A 73 5.20 -15.24 -11.04
N ASP A 74 4.39 -16.16 -10.59
CA ASP A 74 3.12 -16.57 -11.21
C ASP A 74 1.90 -15.93 -10.51
N SER A 75 0.72 -16.49 -10.76
CA SER A 75 -0.54 -16.01 -10.19
C SER A 75 -0.60 -16.04 -8.66
N SER A 76 0.18 -16.92 -8.01
CA SER A 76 0.23 -16.98 -6.55
C SER A 76 0.90 -15.72 -5.98
N LEU A 77 1.97 -15.22 -6.62
CA LEU A 77 2.56 -13.95 -6.24
C LEU A 77 1.59 -12.79 -6.44
N LYS A 78 0.82 -12.77 -7.55
CA LYS A 78 -0.17 -11.72 -7.80
C LYS A 78 -1.24 -11.65 -6.70
N TYR A 79 -1.69 -12.81 -6.19
CA TYR A 79 -2.57 -12.87 -5.03
C TYR A 79 -1.95 -12.17 -3.81
N HIS A 80 -0.69 -12.46 -3.50
CA HIS A 80 0.01 -11.85 -2.36
C HIS A 80 0.31 -10.37 -2.54
N LEU A 81 0.54 -9.89 -3.77
CA LEU A 81 0.65 -8.45 -4.07
C LEU A 81 -0.66 -7.71 -3.77
N ASN A 82 -1.81 -8.26 -4.21
CA ASN A 82 -3.12 -7.69 -3.90
C ASN A 82 -3.39 -7.70 -2.39
N THR A 83 -3.05 -8.78 -1.71
CA THR A 83 -3.17 -8.89 -0.24
C THR A 83 -2.30 -7.84 0.46
N ALA A 84 -1.08 -7.63 0.01
CA ALA A 84 -0.18 -6.62 0.57
C ALA A 84 -0.77 -5.21 0.43
N LYS A 85 -1.30 -4.87 -0.75
CA LYS A 85 -2.00 -3.60 -0.97
C LYS A 85 -3.19 -3.45 0.00
N ALA A 86 -4.02 -4.48 0.13
CA ALA A 86 -5.17 -4.49 1.05
C ALA A 86 -4.76 -4.39 2.53
N ASN A 87 -3.55 -4.79 2.88
CA ASN A 87 -2.95 -4.68 4.21
C ASN A 87 -2.11 -3.40 4.41
N GLY A 88 -2.26 -2.42 3.51
CA GLY A 88 -1.69 -1.08 3.66
C GLY A 88 -0.26 -0.91 3.14
N VAL A 89 0.30 -1.91 2.44
CA VAL A 89 1.61 -1.75 1.79
C VAL A 89 1.48 -0.76 0.64
N THR A 90 2.20 0.34 0.74
CA THR A 90 2.23 1.38 -0.29
C THR A 90 3.11 0.97 -1.47
N ARG A 91 2.85 1.57 -2.63
CA ARG A 91 3.71 1.40 -3.81
C ARG A 91 5.17 1.77 -3.51
N GLN A 92 5.38 2.81 -2.70
CA GLN A 92 6.72 3.27 -2.37
C GLN A 92 7.46 2.25 -1.50
N GLU A 93 6.86 1.77 -0.43
CA GLU A 93 7.46 0.75 0.45
C GLU A 93 7.78 -0.53 -0.31
N PHE A 94 6.82 -1.01 -1.13
CA PHE A 94 7.05 -2.16 -2.01
C PHE A 94 8.22 -1.93 -2.96
N SER A 95 8.27 -0.75 -3.61
CA SER A 95 9.34 -0.41 -4.54
C SER A 95 10.71 -0.40 -3.87
N GLU A 96 10.82 0.22 -2.69
CA GLU A 96 12.07 0.26 -1.92
C GLU A 96 12.50 -1.14 -1.46
N MET A 97 11.56 -1.95 -0.97
CA MET A 97 11.83 -3.33 -0.57
C MET A 97 12.42 -4.14 -1.73
N ILE A 98 11.79 -4.12 -2.91
CA ILE A 98 12.28 -4.89 -4.07
C ILE A 98 13.58 -4.32 -4.64
N THR A 99 13.74 -3.00 -4.62
CA THR A 99 15.01 -2.35 -5.03
C THR A 99 16.16 -2.81 -4.15
N HIS A 100 15.99 -2.80 -2.83
CA HIS A 100 16.96 -3.33 -1.90
C HIS A 100 17.21 -4.83 -2.13
N ALA A 101 16.14 -5.61 -2.23
CA ALA A 101 16.22 -7.06 -2.40
C ALA A 101 16.91 -7.48 -3.71
N ALA A 102 16.87 -6.66 -4.78
CA ALA A 102 17.48 -6.98 -6.07
C ALA A 102 18.98 -7.31 -5.96
N PHE A 103 19.68 -6.70 -4.99
CA PHE A 103 21.09 -6.98 -4.71
C PHE A 103 21.34 -8.37 -4.10
N TYR A 104 20.32 -8.98 -3.51
CA TYR A 104 20.41 -10.28 -2.82
C TYR A 104 19.76 -11.42 -3.60
N ILE A 105 18.69 -11.14 -4.34
CA ILE A 105 17.90 -12.13 -5.07
C ILE A 105 18.12 -12.12 -6.58
N GLY A 106 18.80 -11.08 -7.09
CA GLY A 106 19.12 -10.88 -8.50
C GLY A 106 18.09 -10.05 -9.27
N TRP A 107 18.57 -9.21 -10.17
CA TRP A 107 17.82 -8.26 -10.97
C TRP A 107 16.70 -8.86 -11.82
N PRO A 108 16.87 -10.04 -12.50
CA PRO A 108 15.80 -10.60 -13.30
C PRO A 108 14.52 -10.89 -12.51
N LYS A 109 14.64 -11.37 -11.26
CA LYS A 109 13.49 -11.61 -10.38
C LYS A 109 12.81 -10.31 -9.97
N ALA A 110 13.58 -9.29 -9.63
CA ALA A 110 13.06 -7.96 -9.31
C ALA A 110 12.29 -7.34 -10.50
N TRP A 111 12.80 -7.46 -11.72
CA TRP A 111 12.11 -7.00 -12.92
C TRP A 111 10.77 -7.71 -13.14
N ALA A 112 10.73 -9.03 -13.00
CA ALA A 112 9.49 -9.80 -13.14
C ALA A 112 8.42 -9.34 -12.14
N VAL A 113 8.81 -9.15 -10.89
CA VAL A 113 7.91 -8.67 -9.83
C VAL A 113 7.42 -7.25 -10.09
N PHE A 114 8.27 -6.31 -10.50
CA PHE A 114 7.84 -4.95 -10.82
C PHE A 114 6.84 -4.91 -11.97
N ASN A 115 7.00 -5.76 -12.98
CA ASN A 115 6.03 -5.84 -14.08
C ASN A 115 4.65 -6.27 -13.59
N MET A 116 4.58 -7.22 -12.67
CA MET A 116 3.32 -7.65 -12.05
C MET A 116 2.76 -6.61 -11.08
N ALA A 117 3.61 -5.98 -10.28
CA ALA A 117 3.21 -4.98 -9.29
C ALA A 117 2.60 -3.72 -9.93
N LYS A 118 3.04 -3.33 -11.13
CA LYS A 118 2.41 -2.22 -11.87
C LYS A 118 0.91 -2.42 -12.06
N GLU A 119 0.45 -3.63 -12.26
CA GLU A 119 -0.98 -3.93 -12.43
C GLU A 119 -1.76 -3.79 -11.11
N VAL A 120 -1.10 -4.04 -9.98
CA VAL A 120 -1.72 -3.97 -8.64
C VAL A 120 -1.82 -2.54 -8.13
N TRP A 121 -0.77 -1.73 -8.32
CA TRP A 121 -0.71 -0.35 -7.82
C TRP A 121 -0.99 0.74 -8.87
N THR A 122 -1.48 0.39 -10.06
CA THR A 122 -1.89 1.38 -11.07
C THR A 122 -3.03 2.26 -10.62
N SER A 123 -3.96 1.73 -9.83
CA SER A 123 -5.13 2.48 -9.33
C SER A 123 -4.81 3.49 -8.21
N ASP A 124 -3.56 3.56 -7.75
CA ASP A 124 -3.17 4.53 -6.71
C ASP A 124 -2.77 5.90 -7.29
N ILE A 125 -2.74 6.01 -8.61
CA ILE A 125 -2.61 7.30 -9.28
C ILE A 125 -4.03 7.71 -9.68
N GLN A 126 -4.68 8.47 -8.81
CA GLN A 126 -5.93 9.13 -9.18
C GLN A 126 -5.62 10.09 -10.33
N THR A 127 -6.46 10.06 -11.36
CA THR A 127 -6.44 11.12 -12.35
C THR A 127 -6.86 12.44 -11.69
N LYS A 128 -6.55 13.56 -12.32
CA LYS A 128 -6.98 14.88 -11.82
C LYS A 128 -8.51 14.93 -11.67
N GLU A 129 -9.24 14.31 -12.58
CA GLU A 129 -10.70 14.21 -12.61
C GLU A 129 -11.24 13.35 -11.46
N GLU A 130 -10.63 12.19 -11.19
CA GLU A 130 -11.01 11.32 -10.08
C GLU A 130 -10.74 11.99 -8.73
N PHE A 131 -9.59 12.67 -8.59
CA PHE A 131 -9.26 13.42 -7.39
C PHE A 131 -10.26 14.58 -7.19
N GLN A 132 -10.59 15.34 -8.25
CA GLN A 132 -11.58 16.43 -8.17
C GLN A 132 -12.95 15.92 -7.72
N ALA A 133 -13.36 14.73 -8.18
CA ALA A 133 -14.62 14.11 -7.78
C ALA A 133 -14.63 13.63 -6.30
N SER A 134 -13.47 13.35 -5.74
CA SER A 134 -13.31 12.86 -4.36
C SER A 134 -13.12 13.95 -3.31
N THR A 135 -12.85 15.21 -3.72
CA THR A 135 -12.61 16.34 -2.82
C THR A 135 -13.70 17.41 -2.97
N PRO A 136 -14.17 18.01 -1.86
CA PRO A 136 -15.10 19.14 -1.91
C PRO A 136 -14.43 20.46 -2.36
N TYR A 137 -13.11 20.47 -2.48
CA TYR A 137 -12.35 21.68 -2.80
C TYR A 137 -11.91 21.66 -4.27
N PRO A 138 -12.03 22.81 -5.00
CA PRO A 138 -11.57 22.88 -6.37
C PRO A 138 -10.05 22.74 -6.46
N ILE A 139 -9.56 22.00 -7.46
CA ILE A 139 -8.12 21.86 -7.70
C ILE A 139 -7.52 23.18 -8.18
N GLY A 140 -8.22 23.89 -9.06
CA GLY A 140 -7.78 25.16 -9.62
C GLY A 140 -6.82 25.03 -10.81
N GLU A 141 -6.14 26.14 -11.11
CA GLU A 141 -5.23 26.28 -12.24
C GLU A 141 -3.77 26.02 -11.83
N PRO A 142 -2.91 25.63 -12.79
CA PRO A 142 -1.49 25.46 -12.51
C PRO A 142 -0.87 26.72 -11.88
N ASN A 143 -0.16 26.53 -10.77
CA ASN A 143 0.50 27.61 -10.06
C ASN A 143 1.76 28.08 -10.81
N THR A 144 1.60 29.00 -11.71
CA THR A 144 2.72 29.60 -12.47
C THR A 144 3.36 30.78 -11.73
N GLY A 145 2.57 31.52 -10.95
CA GLY A 145 3.03 32.75 -10.26
C GLY A 145 4.06 32.49 -9.15
N TYR A 146 3.95 31.35 -8.47
CA TYR A 146 4.83 30.97 -7.37
C TYR A 146 5.68 29.73 -7.69
N ALA A 147 5.80 29.34 -8.96
CA ALA A 147 6.49 28.12 -9.39
C ALA A 147 7.93 28.00 -8.86
N LYS A 148 8.64 29.12 -8.64
CA LYS A 148 10.01 29.13 -8.08
C LYS A 148 10.13 28.57 -6.66
N TYR A 149 9.03 28.48 -5.93
CA TYR A 149 9.00 27.98 -4.55
C TYR A 149 8.63 26.50 -4.47
N PHE A 150 8.38 25.84 -5.61
CA PHE A 150 7.95 24.45 -5.66
C PHE A 150 8.78 23.65 -6.66
N ILE A 151 8.97 22.37 -6.35
CA ILE A 151 9.52 21.37 -7.25
C ILE A 151 8.38 20.42 -7.59
N GLY A 152 7.98 20.33 -8.86
CA GLY A 152 6.81 19.60 -9.32
C GLY A 152 5.58 20.47 -9.53
N LEU A 153 4.50 19.86 -10.03
CA LEU A 153 3.28 20.56 -10.37
C LEU A 153 2.39 20.77 -9.13
N ASN A 154 1.87 21.97 -9.01
CA ASN A 154 0.85 22.29 -8.02
C ASN A 154 -0.15 23.28 -8.62
N TYR A 155 -1.32 23.35 -8.01
CA TYR A 155 -2.46 24.11 -8.52
C TYR A 155 -2.98 25.01 -7.42
N LEU A 156 -3.55 26.17 -7.81
CA LEU A 156 -4.16 27.14 -6.92
C LEU A 156 -5.62 27.36 -7.31
N ALA A 157 -6.51 27.25 -6.34
CA ALA A 157 -7.91 27.62 -6.49
C ALA A 157 -8.30 28.65 -5.43
N PRO A 158 -8.74 29.84 -5.80
CA PRO A 158 -9.37 30.77 -4.86
C PRO A 158 -10.61 30.13 -4.24
N MET A 159 -10.72 30.18 -2.91
CA MET A 159 -11.82 29.52 -2.18
C MET A 159 -13.06 30.40 -2.05
N GLU A 160 -12.92 31.71 -1.84
CA GLU A 160 -13.99 32.72 -1.88
C GLU A 160 -13.37 34.09 -2.02
N ALA A 161 -13.91 34.92 -2.92
CA ALA A 161 -13.38 36.25 -3.19
C ALA A 161 -13.53 37.26 -2.02
N ASP A 162 -14.47 37.02 -1.12
CA ASP A 162 -14.87 37.99 -0.09
C ASP A 162 -14.26 37.77 1.29
N LYS A 163 -13.48 36.70 1.51
CA LYS A 163 -12.96 36.32 2.84
C LYS A 163 -11.43 36.23 2.91
N GLY A 164 -10.75 37.29 2.51
CA GLY A 164 -9.34 37.47 2.89
C GLY A 164 -8.33 36.61 2.12
N GLY A 165 -8.63 36.21 0.89
CA GLY A 165 -7.62 35.63 0.02
C GLY A 165 -7.22 34.19 0.36
N VAL A 166 -8.13 33.37 0.91
CA VAL A 166 -7.90 31.96 1.14
C VAL A 166 -7.82 31.21 -0.18
N VAL A 167 -6.78 30.40 -0.36
CA VAL A 167 -6.52 29.65 -1.57
C VAL A 167 -6.36 28.17 -1.21
N ASN A 168 -7.03 27.30 -1.93
CA ASN A 168 -6.72 25.87 -1.89
C ASN A 168 -5.47 25.59 -2.72
N VAL A 169 -4.52 24.87 -2.15
CA VAL A 169 -3.30 24.45 -2.86
C VAL A 169 -3.32 22.94 -3.02
N THR A 170 -3.38 22.48 -4.26
CA THR A 170 -3.33 21.05 -4.57
C THR A 170 -1.95 20.69 -5.13
N PHE A 171 -1.34 19.65 -4.59
CA PHE A 171 -0.03 19.17 -4.99
C PHE A 171 -0.15 17.86 -5.75
N GLU A 172 0.50 17.74 -6.90
CA GLU A 172 0.68 16.44 -7.53
C GLU A 172 1.64 15.55 -6.71
N PRO A 173 1.55 14.22 -6.86
CA PRO A 173 2.48 13.31 -6.23
C PRO A 173 3.94 13.72 -6.52
N ARG A 174 4.77 13.78 -5.47
CA ARG A 174 6.18 14.23 -5.50
C ARG A 174 6.39 15.74 -5.62
N CYS A 175 5.34 16.55 -5.68
CA CYS A 175 5.51 17.99 -5.53
C CYS A 175 5.95 18.31 -4.09
N ARG A 176 6.88 19.23 -3.94
CA ARG A 176 7.38 19.71 -2.65
C ARG A 176 7.69 21.19 -2.73
N ASN A 177 7.54 21.88 -1.62
CA ASN A 177 8.01 23.27 -1.51
C ASN A 177 9.55 23.31 -1.40
N ASN A 178 10.11 24.45 -1.71
CA ASN A 178 11.55 24.67 -1.81
C ASN A 178 12.02 25.78 -0.82
N TRP A 179 11.42 25.79 0.36
CA TRP A 179 11.86 26.64 1.46
C TRP A 179 12.63 25.87 2.49
#